data_741fcddafb230979ddb14e5b053fcea3
#
_entry.id   741fcddafb230979ddb14e5b053fcea3
#
_cell.length_a   1.000
_cell.length_b   1.000
_cell.length_c   1.000
_cell.angle_alpha   90.00
_cell.angle_beta   90.00
_cell.angle_gamma   90.00
#
_symmetry.space_group_name_H-M   'P 1'
#
loop_
_entity.id
_entity.type
_entity.pdbx_description
1 polymer ?
#
loop_
_entity_poly.entity_id
_entity_poly.type
_entity_poly.pdbx_seq_one_letter_code
_entity_poly.pdbx_strand_id
1 'polypeptide(L)'
;MTLRGDEVRPISSDRIDVTGMNVTVFSGDAEARVDTVLISPEATFLLNEKTVQGDKTVRLVRDDVDVRGEGWSYNYNEKKVLIYRRTHVVFHSALPDMLK
;
A
#
# COMPACT_ATOMS: atom_id res chain seq x y z
N MET A 1 -7.93 -7.10 -5.69
CA MET A 1 -6.98 -6.82 -4.61
C MET A 1 -6.69 -8.11 -3.85
N THR A 2 -5.43 -8.35 -3.60
CA THR A 2 -5.00 -9.52 -2.83
C THR A 2 -4.26 -9.06 -1.59
N LEU A 3 -4.66 -9.58 -0.44
CA LEU A 3 -4.01 -9.29 0.83
C LEU A 3 -3.27 -10.52 1.32
N ARG A 4 -2.02 -10.34 1.72
CA ARG A 4 -1.25 -11.35 2.44
C ARG A 4 -0.74 -10.77 3.74
N GLY A 5 -0.67 -11.60 4.76
CA GLY A 5 -0.11 -11.22 6.04
C GLY A 5 0.43 -12.43 6.77
N ASP A 6 1.43 -12.21 7.62
CA ASP A 6 1.97 -13.29 8.46
C ASP A 6 0.98 -13.67 9.53
N GLU A 7 0.26 -12.70 10.07
CA GLU A 7 -0.76 -12.92 11.07
C GLU A 7 -1.92 -11.96 10.82
N VAL A 8 -3.13 -12.49 10.82
CA VAL A 8 -4.35 -11.72 10.63
C VAL A 8 -5.20 -11.91 11.87
N ARG A 9 -5.52 -10.81 12.55
CA ARG A 9 -6.24 -10.83 13.82
C ARG A 9 -7.50 -9.98 13.74
N PRO A 10 -8.67 -10.60 13.63
CA PRO A 10 -9.93 -9.85 13.73
C PRO A 10 -10.09 -9.31 15.15
N ILE A 11 -10.27 -8.01 15.28
CA ILE A 11 -10.46 -7.35 16.57
C ILE A 11 -11.93 -7.13 16.85
N SER A 12 -12.68 -6.72 15.84
CA SER A 12 -14.12 -6.49 15.94
C SER A 12 -14.75 -6.76 14.58
N SER A 13 -16.07 -6.50 14.45
CA SER A 13 -16.76 -6.72 13.19
C SER A 13 -16.29 -5.80 12.07
N ASP A 14 -15.63 -4.69 12.40
CA ASP A 14 -15.18 -3.72 11.40
C ASP A 14 -13.67 -3.42 11.46
N ARG A 15 -12.91 -4.16 12.28
CA ARG A 15 -11.48 -3.94 12.42
C ARG A 15 -10.69 -5.24 12.37
N ILE A 16 -9.67 -5.26 11.54
CA ILE A 16 -8.74 -6.39 11.41
C ILE A 16 -7.32 -5.85 11.49
N ASP A 17 -6.52 -6.42 12.39
CA ASP A 17 -5.09 -6.10 12.48
C ASP A 17 -4.28 -7.15 11.70
N VAL A 18 -3.28 -6.69 10.96
CA VAL A 18 -2.44 -7.56 10.14
C VAL A 18 -0.98 -7.25 10.40
N THR A 19 -0.16 -8.27 10.60
CA THR A 19 1.30 -8.13 10.66
C THR A 19 1.91 -8.69 9.38
N GLY A 20 3.05 -8.11 8.96
CA GLY A 20 3.71 -8.53 7.72
C GLY A 20 2.81 -8.35 6.51
N MET A 21 2.15 -7.20 6.42
CA MET A 21 1.15 -6.96 5.39
C MET A 21 1.75 -6.78 4.01
N ASN A 22 1.14 -7.41 3.03
CA ASN A 22 1.42 -7.20 1.62
C ASN A 22 0.08 -7.15 0.88
N VAL A 23 -0.24 -5.99 0.33
CA VAL A 23 -1.46 -5.79 -0.46
C VAL A 23 -1.08 -5.57 -1.92
N THR A 24 -1.64 -6.38 -2.79
CA THR A 24 -1.47 -6.23 -4.23
C THR A 24 -2.79 -5.78 -4.84
N VAL A 25 -2.75 -4.64 -5.54
CA VAL A 25 -3.90 -4.08 -6.23
C VAL A 25 -3.69 -4.28 -7.72
N PHE A 26 -4.69 -4.86 -8.38
CA PHE A 26 -4.64 -5.09 -9.82
C PHE A 26 -5.32 -3.97 -10.57
N SER A 27 -4.89 -3.75 -11.81
CA SER A 27 -5.38 -2.63 -12.62
C SER A 27 -6.84 -2.74 -13.01
N GLY A 28 -7.39 -3.93 -12.99
CA GLY A 28 -8.78 -4.14 -13.39
C GLY A 28 -8.99 -4.24 -14.89
N ASP A 29 -7.92 -4.24 -15.68
CA ASP A 29 -8.03 -4.49 -17.12
C ASP A 29 -8.03 -5.99 -17.40
N ALA A 30 -8.17 -6.36 -18.69
CA ALA A 30 -8.24 -7.76 -19.09
C ALA A 30 -6.97 -8.55 -18.78
N GLU A 31 -5.85 -7.89 -18.67
CA GLU A 31 -4.56 -8.52 -18.38
C GLU A 31 -4.31 -8.71 -16.89
N ALA A 32 -5.12 -8.09 -16.03
CA ALA A 32 -5.00 -8.17 -14.59
C ALA A 32 -3.57 -7.86 -14.11
N ARG A 33 -2.96 -6.84 -14.67
CA ARG A 33 -1.60 -6.45 -14.28
C ARG A 33 -1.60 -5.84 -12.89
N VAL A 34 -0.49 -6.05 -12.18
CA VAL A 34 -0.30 -5.44 -10.88
C VAL A 34 -0.18 -3.92 -11.03
N ASP A 35 -1.07 -3.19 -10.38
CA ASP A 35 -1.08 -1.74 -10.40
C ASP A 35 -0.24 -1.18 -9.25
N THR A 36 -0.47 -1.67 -8.04
CA THR A 36 0.16 -1.15 -6.84
C THR A 36 0.42 -2.28 -5.85
N VAL A 37 1.57 -2.23 -5.21
CA VAL A 37 1.91 -3.12 -4.10
C VAL A 37 2.19 -2.26 -2.88
N LEU A 38 1.53 -2.58 -1.76
CA LEU A 38 1.74 -1.93 -0.47
C LEU A 38 2.32 -2.94 0.52
N ILE A 39 3.45 -2.59 1.12
CA ILE A 39 4.12 -3.46 2.09
C ILE A 39 4.32 -2.67 3.37
N SER A 40 3.90 -3.25 4.50
CA SER A 40 4.08 -2.65 5.81
C SER A 40 4.18 -3.75 6.87
N PRO A 41 5.01 -3.57 7.91
CA PRO A 41 5.12 -4.59 8.97
C PRO A 41 3.85 -4.73 9.79
N GLU A 42 3.07 -3.67 9.93
CA GLU A 42 1.82 -3.69 10.68
C GLU A 42 0.79 -2.80 10.01
N ALA A 43 -0.45 -3.25 9.99
CA ALA A 43 -1.54 -2.48 9.41
C ALA A 43 -2.85 -2.83 10.10
N THR A 44 -3.78 -1.89 10.06
CA THR A 44 -5.15 -2.06 10.57
C THR A 44 -6.13 -1.79 9.45
N PHE A 45 -7.01 -2.75 9.20
CA PHE A 45 -8.12 -2.58 8.27
C PHE A 45 -9.34 -2.08 9.02
N LEU A 46 -9.88 -0.96 8.55
CA LEU A 46 -11.12 -0.38 9.05
C LEU A 46 -12.18 -0.59 7.97
N LEU A 47 -12.97 -1.64 8.13
CA LEU A 47 -13.84 -2.11 7.06
C LEU A 47 -14.97 -1.13 6.73
N ASN A 48 -15.54 -0.50 7.75
CA ASN A 48 -16.60 0.49 7.52
C ASN A 48 -16.09 1.73 6.79
N GLU A 49 -14.85 2.10 7.05
CA GLU A 49 -14.24 3.27 6.41
C GLU A 49 -13.54 2.92 5.10
N LYS A 50 -13.45 1.63 4.77
CA LYS A 50 -12.77 1.13 3.57
C LYS A 50 -11.34 1.62 3.50
N THR A 51 -10.68 1.62 4.65
CA THR A 51 -9.33 2.16 4.82
C THR A 51 -8.43 1.12 5.46
N VAL A 52 -7.19 1.05 5.01
CA VAL A 52 -6.13 0.35 5.71
C VAL A 52 -5.08 1.38 6.09
N GLN A 53 -4.57 1.29 7.32
CA GLN A 53 -3.64 2.29 7.83
C GLN A 53 -2.58 1.64 8.72
N GLY A 54 -1.49 2.36 8.95
CA GLY A 54 -0.42 1.93 9.83
C GLY A 54 0.40 3.09 10.31
N ASP A 55 1.02 2.93 11.48
CA ASP A 55 1.91 3.94 12.07
C ASP A 55 3.38 3.67 11.75
N LYS A 56 3.69 2.49 11.29
CA LYS A 56 5.05 2.06 11.00
C LYS A 56 5.45 2.43 9.58
N THR A 57 6.55 1.87 9.13
CA THR A 57 7.02 2.10 7.76
C THR A 57 6.07 1.52 6.73
N VAL A 58 6.08 2.11 5.56
CA VAL A 58 5.33 1.62 4.42
C VAL A 58 6.18 1.74 3.17
N ARG A 59 6.02 0.79 2.27
CA ARG A 59 6.59 0.86 0.93
C ARG A 59 5.47 0.67 -0.07
N LEU A 60 5.34 1.63 -0.97
CA LEU A 60 4.39 1.56 -2.07
C LEU A 60 5.16 1.46 -3.38
N VAL A 61 4.92 0.40 -4.12
CA VAL A 61 5.56 0.21 -5.43
C VAL A 61 4.48 0.26 -6.49
N ARG A 62 4.70 1.09 -7.48
CA ARG A 62 3.73 1.29 -8.56
C ARG A 62 4.50 1.59 -9.84
N ASP A 63 4.37 0.72 -10.84
CA ASP A 63 5.08 0.82 -12.10
C ASP A 63 6.58 1.09 -11.88
N ASP A 64 7.04 2.30 -12.20
CA ASP A 64 8.43 2.71 -12.05
C ASP A 64 8.65 3.65 -10.87
N VAL A 65 7.71 3.71 -9.94
CA VAL A 65 7.78 4.56 -8.76
C VAL A 65 7.83 3.71 -7.50
N ASP A 66 8.74 4.04 -6.60
CA ASP A 66 8.87 3.41 -5.28
C ASP A 66 8.75 4.53 -4.24
N VAL A 67 7.71 4.48 -3.41
CA VAL A 67 7.48 5.47 -2.37
C VAL A 67 7.63 4.79 -1.02
N ARG A 68 8.40 5.42 -0.13
CA ARG A 68 8.60 4.93 1.23
C ARG A 68 8.28 6.03 2.22
N GLY A 69 7.83 5.65 3.40
CA GLY A 69 7.54 6.63 4.44
C GLY A 69 7.14 5.96 5.74
N GLU A 70 6.68 6.77 6.68
CA GLU A 70 6.19 6.32 7.97
C GLU A 70 4.84 6.94 8.26
N GLY A 71 3.93 6.13 8.82
CA GLY A 71 2.57 6.58 9.05
C GLY A 71 1.84 6.76 7.73
N TRP A 72 0.82 5.98 7.51
CA TRP A 72 0.18 5.96 6.22
C TRP A 72 -1.28 5.52 6.33
N SER A 73 -2.07 5.88 5.32
CA SER A 73 -3.39 5.32 5.13
C SER A 73 -3.67 5.14 3.65
N TYR A 74 -4.45 4.12 3.34
CA TYR A 74 -4.88 3.84 1.99
C TYR A 74 -6.38 3.60 2.00
N ASN A 75 -7.12 4.44 1.26
CA ASN A 75 -8.54 4.23 1.05
C ASN A 75 -8.72 3.39 -0.21
N TYR A 76 -9.07 2.12 -0.05
CA TYR A 76 -9.14 1.22 -1.19
C TYR A 76 -10.41 1.41 -2.04
N ASN A 77 -11.41 2.12 -1.52
CA ASN A 77 -12.58 2.47 -2.30
C ASN A 77 -12.27 3.62 -3.27
N GLU A 78 -11.52 4.62 -2.80
CA GLU A 78 -11.14 5.77 -3.61
C GLU A 78 -9.78 5.62 -4.27
N LYS A 79 -9.03 4.60 -3.88
CA LYS A 79 -7.65 4.33 -4.35
C LYS A 79 -6.71 5.48 -4.06
N LYS A 80 -6.82 6.06 -2.87
CA LYS A 80 -5.98 7.16 -2.41
C LYS A 80 -5.04 6.72 -1.31
N VAL A 81 -3.77 7.10 -1.44
CA VAL A 81 -2.73 6.82 -0.46
C VAL A 81 -2.24 8.13 0.14
N LEU A 82 -2.12 8.14 1.47
CA LEU A 82 -1.52 9.25 2.20
C LEU A 82 -0.36 8.71 3.02
N ILE A 83 0.79 9.36 2.94
CA ILE A 83 1.96 9.03 3.73
C ILE A 83 2.33 10.27 4.52
N TYR A 84 2.43 10.15 5.85
CA TYR A 84 2.44 11.32 6.72
C TYR A 84 3.83 11.84 7.05
N ARG A 85 4.83 10.95 7.14
CA ARG A 85 6.15 11.33 7.62
C ARG A 85 7.25 10.67 6.79
N ARG A 86 8.38 11.36 6.66
CA ARG A 86 9.61 10.83 6.05
C ARG A 86 9.36 10.23 4.67
N THR A 87 8.52 10.91 3.89
CA THR A 87 8.17 10.43 2.55
C THR A 87 9.39 10.54 1.62
N HIS A 88 9.69 9.43 0.95
CA HIS A 88 10.81 9.35 0.02
C HIS A 88 10.32 8.68 -1.27
N VAL A 89 10.52 9.35 -2.39
CA VAL A 89 10.02 8.88 -3.69
C VAL A 89 11.21 8.64 -4.61
N VAL A 90 11.24 7.46 -5.21
CA VAL A 90 12.28 7.06 -6.16
C VAL A 90 11.63 6.67 -7.48
N PHE A 91 12.10 7.25 -8.57
CA PHE A 91 11.68 6.87 -9.91
C PHE A 91 12.74 5.98 -10.53
N HIS A 92 12.33 4.86 -11.12
CA HIS A 92 13.27 3.84 -11.55
C HIS A 92 13.62 3.84 -13.02
N SER A 93 12.70 4.14 -13.90
CA SER A 93 12.95 3.88 -15.31
C SER A 93 13.07 5.10 -16.19
N ALA A 94 12.25 6.11 -16.00
CA ALA A 94 12.21 7.24 -16.96
C ALA A 94 13.34 8.23 -16.78
N LEU A 95 13.82 8.44 -15.56
CA LEU A 95 14.81 9.47 -15.27
C LEU A 95 16.14 9.30 -15.99
N PRO A 96 16.72 8.11 -16.09
CA PRO A 96 17.99 7.98 -16.80
C PRO A 96 17.94 8.47 -18.23
N ASP A 97 16.87 8.23 -18.92
CA ASP A 97 16.71 8.69 -20.29
C ASP A 97 16.55 10.21 -20.39
N MET A 98 15.90 10.80 -19.41
CA MET A 98 15.70 12.23 -19.37
C MET A 98 16.97 13.01 -19.06
N LEU A 99 17.90 12.38 -18.39
CA LEU A 99 19.14 13.03 -17.96
C LEU A 99 20.26 12.96 -19.01
N LYS A 100 20.05 12.28 -20.08
CA LYS A 100 21.04 12.17 -21.15
C LYS A 100 21.16 13.43 -21.99
#